data_306feb850d714eab44e75d8cd848dabe
#
_entry.id   306feb850d714eab44e75d8cd848dabe
#
_cell.length_a   1.000
_cell.length_b   1.000
_cell.length_c   1.000
_cell.angle_alpha   90.00
_cell.angle_beta   90.00
_cell.angle_gamma   90.00
#
_symmetry.space_group_name_H-M   'P 1'
#
loop_
_entity.id
_entity.type
_entity.pdbx_description
1 polymer ?
#
loop_
_entity_poly.entity_id
_entity_poly.type
_entity_poly.pdbx_seq_one_letter_code
_entity_poly.pdbx_strand_id
1 'polypeptide(L)' 'MIPDIEEFEERAAIHQHDGGSSREAAEDLAAQAQGFTDRHHYWKVLTDYVINRGFG' A
#
# COMPACT_ATOMS: atom_id res chain seq x y z
N MET A 1 6.85 7.72 8.45
CA MET A 1 5.47 7.48 8.00
C MET A 1 5.09 6.03 8.27
N ILE A 2 3.92 5.82 8.86
CA ILE A 2 3.45 4.47 9.20
C ILE A 2 2.48 4.00 8.12
N PRO A 3 2.75 2.85 7.46
CA PRO A 3 1.82 2.33 6.46
C PRO A 3 0.49 1.94 7.10
N ASP A 4 -0.61 2.32 6.45
CA ASP A 4 -1.96 1.97 6.88
C ASP A 4 -2.51 0.90 5.94
N ILE A 5 -2.47 -0.35 6.40
CA ILE A 5 -2.83 -1.49 5.55
C ILE A 5 -4.33 -1.51 5.22
N GLU A 6 -5.18 -1.08 6.14
CA GLU A 6 -6.61 -1.05 5.89
C GLU A 6 -6.95 -0.04 4.80
N GLU A 7 -6.38 1.15 4.88
CA GLU A 7 -6.61 2.17 3.85
C GLU A 7 -6.00 1.74 2.52
N PHE A 8 -4.83 1.10 2.55
CA PHE A 8 -4.21 0.59 1.34
C PHE A 8 -5.13 -0.39 0.61
N GLU A 9 -5.67 -1.36 1.34
CA GLU A 9 -6.56 -2.35 0.76
C GLU A 9 -7.86 -1.74 0.26
N GLU A 10 -8.41 -0.81 1.01
CA GLU A 10 -9.64 -0.13 0.63
C GLU A 10 -9.45 0.68 -0.65
N ARG A 11 -8.38 1.44 -0.74
CA ARG A 11 -8.11 2.23 -1.93
C ARG A 11 -7.80 1.36 -3.14
N ALA A 12 -7.05 0.27 -2.94
CA ALA A 12 -6.78 -0.66 -4.03
C ALA A 12 -8.08 -1.25 -4.56
N ALA A 13 -9.00 -1.62 -3.67
CA ALA A 13 -10.29 -2.16 -4.07
C ALA A 13 -11.11 -1.14 -4.88
N ILE A 14 -11.11 0.11 -4.44
CA ILE A 14 -11.81 1.18 -5.15
C ILE A 14 -11.26 1.35 -6.57
N HIS A 15 -9.95 1.38 -6.70
CA HIS A 15 -9.33 1.53 -8.02
C HIS A 15 -9.60 0.35 -8.93
N GLN A 16 -9.69 -0.85 -8.39
CA GLN A 16 -10.03 -2.03 -9.19
C GLN A 16 -11.49 -2.01 -9.64
N HIS A 17 -12.41 -1.66 -8.74
CA HIS A 17 -13.84 -1.69 -9.05
C HIS A 17 -14.28 -0.48 -9.86
N ASP A 18 -13.98 0.70 -9.40
CA ASP A 18 -14.49 1.92 -9.99
C ASP A 18 -13.60 2.41 -11.13
N GLY A 19 -12.30 2.25 -11.00
CA GLY A 19 -11.34 2.71 -11.99
C GLY A 19 -11.00 1.69 -13.06
N GLY A 20 -11.41 0.43 -12.90
CA GLY A 20 -11.09 -0.62 -13.86
C GLY A 20 -9.61 -0.96 -13.93
N SER A 21 -8.83 -0.57 -12.92
CA SER A 21 -7.40 -0.84 -12.90
C SER A 21 -7.11 -2.30 -12.57
N SER A 22 -5.97 -2.81 -13.06
CA SER A 22 -5.49 -4.10 -12.61
C SER A 22 -5.12 -4.01 -11.13
N ARG A 23 -5.02 -5.17 -10.47
CA ARG A 23 -4.65 -5.20 -9.07
C ARG A 23 -3.31 -4.51 -8.81
N GLU A 24 -2.33 -4.76 -9.69
CA GLU A 24 -1.01 -4.15 -9.54
C GLU A 24 -1.07 -2.64 -9.66
N ALA A 25 -1.77 -2.13 -10.66
CA ALA A 25 -1.92 -0.69 -10.83
C ALA A 25 -2.70 -0.08 -9.66
N ALA A 26 -3.73 -0.76 -9.19
CA ALA A 26 -4.52 -0.30 -8.06
C ALA A 26 -3.67 -0.20 -6.79
N GLU A 27 -2.81 -1.19 -6.56
CA GLU A 27 -1.92 -1.18 -5.40
C GLU A 27 -0.88 -0.06 -5.50
N ASP A 28 -0.35 0.20 -6.69
CA ASP A 28 0.57 1.31 -6.89
C ASP A 28 -0.10 2.64 -6.55
N LEU A 29 -1.32 2.83 -7.03
CA LEU A 29 -2.07 4.06 -6.75
C LEU A 29 -2.39 4.21 -5.27
N ALA A 30 -2.75 3.11 -4.61
CA ALA A 30 -3.02 3.13 -3.17
C ALA A 30 -1.77 3.48 -2.38
N ALA A 31 -0.62 2.95 -2.78
CA ALA A 31 0.65 3.27 -2.14
C ALA A 31 1.00 4.74 -2.33
N GLN A 32 0.81 5.26 -3.54
CA GLN A 32 1.08 6.67 -3.84
C GLN A 32 0.18 7.60 -3.02
N ALA A 33 -1.06 7.18 -2.76
CA ALA A 33 -1.98 7.96 -1.94
C ALA A 33 -1.48 8.12 -0.50
N GLN A 34 -0.65 7.20 -0.02
CA GLN A 34 -0.05 7.29 1.31
C GLN A 34 1.34 7.91 1.29
N GLY A 35 1.81 8.38 0.13
CA GLY A 35 3.10 9.04 0.01
C GLY A 35 4.25 8.13 -0.38
N PHE A 36 3.97 6.91 -0.78
CA PHE A 36 4.99 5.99 -1.25
C PHE A 36 5.12 6.08 -2.76
N THR A 37 6.25 5.63 -3.30
CA THR A 37 6.51 5.71 -4.74
C THR A 37 5.64 4.73 -5.51
N ASP A 38 5.57 3.48 -5.02
CA ASP A 38 4.77 2.42 -5.62
C ASP A 38 4.51 1.33 -4.58
N ARG A 39 3.85 0.24 -5.00
CA ARG A 39 3.54 -0.85 -4.08
C ARG A 39 4.80 -1.55 -3.54
N HIS A 40 5.85 -1.63 -4.33
CA HIS A 40 7.10 -2.25 -3.86
C HIS A 40 7.72 -1.45 -2.74
N HIS A 41 7.76 -0.13 -2.89
CA HIS A 41 8.23 0.78 -1.84
C HIS A 41 7.36 0.63 -0.59
N TYR A 42 6.04 0.60 -0.78
CA TYR A 42 5.09 0.45 0.33
C TYR A 42 5.36 -0.84 1.11
N TRP A 43 5.45 -1.98 0.39
CA TRP A 43 5.66 -3.27 1.04
C TRP A 43 7.01 -3.36 1.73
N LYS A 44 8.04 -2.74 1.15
CA LYS A 44 9.35 -2.71 1.77
C LYS A 44 9.32 -1.95 3.09
N VAL A 45 8.70 -0.78 3.09
CA VAL A 45 8.57 0.03 4.31
C VAL A 45 7.73 -0.69 5.35
N LEU A 46 6.63 -1.31 4.93
CA LEU A 46 5.77 -2.06 5.84
C LEU A 46 6.52 -3.25 6.45
N THR A 47 7.28 -3.99 5.65
CA THR A 47 8.08 -5.11 6.13
C THR A 47 9.12 -4.65 7.13
N ASP A 48 9.85 -3.57 6.82
CA ASP A 48 10.82 -3.00 7.73
C ASP A 48 10.17 -2.57 9.05
N TYR A 49 9.00 -1.94 8.95
CA TYR A 49 8.27 -1.51 10.13
C TYR A 49 7.88 -2.69 11.03
N VAL A 50 7.31 -3.74 10.42
CA VAL A 50 6.89 -4.93 11.16
C VAL A 50 8.08 -5.62 11.81
N ILE A 51 9.17 -5.82 11.05
CA ILE A 51 10.36 -6.50 11.57
C ILE A 51 10.98 -5.72 12.72
N ASN A 52 11.14 -4.42 12.56
CA ASN A 52 11.83 -3.60 13.54
C ASN A 52 10.96 -3.27 14.76
N ARG A 53 9.65 -3.24 14.61
CA ARG A 53 8.74 -2.88 15.70
C ARG A 53 8.01 -4.08 16.28
N GLY A 54 7.78 -5.10 15.46
CA GLY A 54 7.05 -6.29 15.90
C GLY A 54 7.85 -7.21 16.80
N PHE A 55 9.17 -7.14 16.71
CA PHE A 55 10.06 -8.00 17.49
C PHE A 55 10.95 -7.24 18.45
N GLY A 56 10.89 -5.94 18.41
CA GLY A 56 11.72 -5.09 19.28
C GLY A 56 10.97 -4.48 20.44
#